data_0770ad6e86842764e3e34a3da362fff7
#
_entry.id   0770ad6e86842764e3e34a3da362fff7
#
_cell.length_a   1.000
_cell.length_b   1.000
_cell.length_c   1.000
_cell.angle_alpha   90.00
_cell.angle_beta   90.00
_cell.angle_gamma   90.00
#
_symmetry.space_group_name_H-M   'P 1'
#
loop_
_entity.id
_entity.type
_entity.pdbx_description
1 polymer ?
#
loop_
_entity_poly.entity_id
_entity_poly.type
_entity_poly.pdbx_seq_one_letter_code
_entity_poly.pdbx_strand_id
1 'polypeptide(L)'
;VNAADVKAGAKLAVMKKDEKTGELVLVNQKAYKVAKDGSVSLTFKGEGTYVVKTQAEVKAQAKQIAKTVKPAKTTVNVATKKTTVFKWNKKLNMENVEKITYKSSKKSVVSVNKNGKITGKKKGTGKVTAEVTLKDGTKKTVKMKVKVK
;
A
#
# COMPACT_ATOMS: atom_id res chain seq x y z
N VAL A 1 -14.69 -13.65 -19.50
CA VAL A 1 -14.68 -12.19 -19.71
C VAL A 1 -15.21 -11.96 -21.11
N ASN A 2 -16.36 -11.29 -21.25
CA ASN A 2 -16.83 -10.86 -22.56
C ASN A 2 -15.87 -9.79 -23.07
N ALA A 3 -15.01 -10.17 -24.02
CA ALA A 3 -13.98 -9.30 -24.58
C ALA A 3 -14.53 -8.27 -25.58
N ALA A 4 -15.85 -8.15 -25.71
CA ALA A 4 -16.50 -7.29 -26.71
C ALA A 4 -16.14 -5.80 -26.59
N ASP A 5 -15.69 -5.35 -25.40
CA ASP A 5 -15.40 -3.94 -25.14
C ASP A 5 -13.91 -3.60 -24.99
N VAL A 6 -13.00 -4.56 -25.18
CA VAL A 6 -11.57 -4.36 -24.94
C VAL A 6 -10.81 -4.29 -26.27
N LYS A 7 -10.38 -3.09 -26.64
CA LYS A 7 -9.63 -2.85 -27.89
C LYS A 7 -8.29 -3.58 -27.90
N ALA A 8 -7.88 -4.07 -29.08
CA ALA A 8 -6.53 -4.61 -29.31
C ALA A 8 -5.44 -3.64 -28.80
N GLY A 9 -4.43 -4.18 -28.14
CA GLY A 9 -3.37 -3.39 -27.51
C GLY A 9 -3.71 -2.81 -26.13
N ALA A 10 -4.94 -2.93 -25.65
CA ALA A 10 -5.29 -2.52 -24.28
C ALA A 10 -4.48 -3.29 -23.24
N LYS A 11 -4.13 -2.62 -22.15
CA LYS A 11 -3.43 -3.24 -21.02
C LYS A 11 -4.44 -3.58 -19.95
N LEU A 12 -4.48 -4.85 -19.57
CA LEU A 12 -5.36 -5.40 -18.55
C LEU A 12 -4.58 -5.75 -17.28
N ALA A 13 -5.26 -5.78 -16.16
CA ALA A 13 -4.75 -6.26 -14.88
C ALA A 13 -5.73 -7.25 -14.26
N VAL A 14 -5.20 -8.24 -13.56
CA VAL A 14 -5.98 -9.22 -12.82
C VAL A 14 -6.03 -8.81 -11.35
N MET A 15 -7.24 -8.73 -10.83
CA MET A 15 -7.51 -8.45 -9.41
C MET A 15 -8.20 -9.65 -8.77
N LYS A 16 -7.87 -9.93 -7.53
CA LYS A 16 -8.52 -10.96 -6.71
C LYS A 16 -9.37 -10.28 -5.65
N LYS A 17 -10.57 -10.80 -5.40
CA LYS A 17 -11.41 -10.33 -4.29
C LYS A 17 -10.79 -10.82 -2.97
N ASP A 18 -10.55 -9.90 -2.06
CA ASP A 18 -10.20 -10.21 -0.68
C ASP A 18 -11.48 -10.67 0.04
N GLU A 19 -11.49 -11.90 0.50
CA GLU A 19 -12.69 -12.52 1.10
C GLU A 19 -13.05 -11.91 2.46
N LYS A 20 -12.09 -11.29 3.15
CA LYS A 20 -12.33 -10.64 4.45
C LYS A 20 -12.93 -9.25 4.32
N THR A 21 -12.48 -8.48 3.33
CA THR A 21 -12.89 -7.08 3.15
C THR A 21 -13.84 -6.88 1.97
N GLY A 22 -13.93 -7.85 1.05
CA GLY A 22 -14.67 -7.74 -0.19
C GLY A 22 -14.01 -6.83 -1.25
N GLU A 23 -12.87 -6.23 -0.93
CA GLU A 23 -12.16 -5.33 -1.85
C GLU A 23 -11.41 -6.10 -2.94
N LEU A 24 -11.20 -5.45 -4.08
CA LEU A 24 -10.39 -5.98 -5.17
C LEU A 24 -8.93 -5.58 -4.99
N VAL A 25 -8.05 -6.58 -4.88
CA VAL A 25 -6.61 -6.43 -4.70
C VAL A 25 -5.89 -6.87 -5.96
N LEU A 26 -4.91 -6.08 -6.43
CA LEU A 26 -4.11 -6.40 -7.60
C LEU A 26 -3.26 -7.65 -7.35
N VAL A 27 -3.37 -8.65 -8.24
CA VAL A 27 -2.63 -9.92 -8.10
C VAL A 27 -1.14 -9.73 -8.33
N ASN A 28 -0.78 -8.92 -9.33
CA ASN A 28 0.61 -8.57 -9.64
C ASN A 28 0.67 -7.24 -10.41
N GLN A 29 1.87 -6.70 -10.57
CA GLN A 29 2.10 -5.46 -11.33
C GLN A 29 2.15 -5.68 -12.85
N LYS A 30 2.19 -6.94 -13.31
CA LYS A 30 2.28 -7.27 -14.73
C LYS A 30 0.97 -6.92 -15.43
N ALA A 31 1.07 -6.10 -16.46
CA ALA A 31 -0.05 -5.86 -17.35
C ALA A 31 -0.11 -6.95 -18.42
N TYR A 32 -1.31 -7.40 -18.71
CA TYR A 32 -1.61 -8.33 -19.81
C TYR A 32 -2.08 -7.52 -21.01
N LYS A 33 -1.44 -7.71 -22.15
CA LYS A 33 -1.78 -6.98 -23.38
C LYS A 33 -2.74 -7.81 -24.22
N VAL A 34 -3.81 -7.17 -24.68
CA VAL A 34 -4.74 -7.78 -25.62
C VAL A 34 -4.08 -7.86 -26.99
N ALA A 35 -4.05 -9.04 -27.59
CA ALA A 35 -3.49 -9.28 -28.91
C ALA A 35 -4.35 -8.61 -30.03
N LYS A 36 -3.81 -8.59 -31.24
CA LYS A 36 -4.53 -7.99 -32.40
C LYS A 36 -5.82 -8.72 -32.75
N ASP A 37 -5.89 -10.02 -32.47
CA ASP A 37 -7.04 -10.89 -32.65
C ASP A 37 -8.09 -10.79 -31.52
N GLY A 38 -7.85 -9.90 -30.53
CA GLY A 38 -8.71 -9.74 -29.36
C GLY A 38 -8.46 -10.76 -28.25
N SER A 39 -7.56 -11.71 -28.42
CA SER A 39 -7.23 -12.70 -27.39
C SER A 39 -6.34 -12.11 -26.29
N VAL A 40 -6.43 -12.67 -25.09
CA VAL A 40 -5.55 -12.36 -23.96
C VAL A 40 -5.33 -13.60 -23.10
N SER A 41 -4.09 -13.91 -22.80
CA SER A 41 -3.74 -14.98 -21.86
C SER A 41 -3.56 -14.42 -20.47
N LEU A 42 -4.36 -14.89 -19.51
CA LEU A 42 -4.34 -14.46 -18.12
C LEU A 42 -3.89 -15.60 -17.22
N THR A 43 -3.09 -15.28 -16.21
CA THR A 43 -2.63 -16.26 -15.21
C THR A 43 -3.30 -15.96 -13.88
N PHE A 44 -3.97 -16.95 -13.33
CA PHE A 44 -4.58 -16.92 -11.99
C PHE A 44 -3.76 -17.74 -11.01
N LYS A 45 -3.69 -17.32 -9.77
CA LYS A 45 -2.96 -18.03 -8.71
C LYS A 45 -3.91 -18.40 -7.57
N GLY A 46 -4.16 -19.73 -7.45
CA GLY A 46 -5.01 -20.27 -6.41
C GLY A 46 -6.51 -20.03 -6.63
N GLU A 47 -7.31 -20.50 -5.71
CA GLU A 47 -8.76 -20.35 -5.72
C GLU A 47 -9.20 -18.94 -5.32
N GLY A 48 -10.38 -18.53 -5.74
CA GLY A 48 -11.01 -17.27 -5.37
C GLY A 48 -11.69 -16.56 -6.55
N THR A 49 -12.33 -15.45 -6.25
CA THR A 49 -12.99 -14.61 -7.24
C THR A 49 -11.99 -13.64 -7.86
N TYR A 50 -11.86 -13.67 -9.18
CA TYR A 50 -10.98 -12.79 -9.94
C TYR A 50 -11.78 -11.85 -10.84
N VAL A 51 -11.31 -10.62 -10.96
CA VAL A 51 -11.86 -9.59 -11.85
C VAL A 51 -10.73 -9.04 -12.71
N VAL A 52 -11.00 -8.93 -14.02
CA VAL A 52 -10.08 -8.31 -14.97
C VAL A 52 -10.51 -6.86 -15.18
N LYS A 53 -9.56 -5.93 -15.01
CA LYS A 53 -9.78 -4.50 -15.20
C LYS A 53 -8.75 -3.90 -16.14
N THR A 54 -9.07 -2.78 -16.74
CA THR A 54 -8.09 -1.99 -17.50
C THR A 54 -7.07 -1.35 -16.58
N GLN A 55 -5.89 -1.05 -17.09
CA GLN A 55 -4.85 -0.33 -16.33
C GLN A 55 -5.32 1.06 -15.86
N ALA A 56 -6.21 1.72 -16.60
CA ALA A 56 -6.79 3.00 -16.21
C ALA A 56 -7.66 2.87 -14.95
N GLU A 57 -8.51 1.83 -14.90
CA GLU A 57 -9.34 1.54 -13.71
C GLU A 57 -8.49 1.18 -12.49
N VAL A 58 -7.42 0.39 -12.68
CA VAL A 58 -6.48 0.05 -11.61
C VAL A 58 -5.79 1.30 -11.05
N LYS A 59 -5.35 2.22 -11.92
CA LYS A 59 -4.76 3.50 -11.50
C LYS A 59 -5.76 4.39 -10.76
N ALA A 60 -7.01 4.44 -11.21
CA ALA A 60 -8.06 5.19 -10.52
C ALA A 60 -8.32 4.61 -9.13
N GLN A 61 -8.40 3.28 -8.99
CA GLN A 61 -8.53 2.61 -7.71
C GLN A 61 -7.33 2.88 -6.80
N ALA A 62 -6.09 2.80 -7.31
CA ALA A 62 -4.89 3.09 -6.56
C ALA A 62 -4.87 4.51 -5.99
N LYS A 63 -5.39 5.50 -6.73
CA LYS A 63 -5.57 6.88 -6.22
C LYS A 63 -6.51 6.93 -5.02
N GLN A 64 -7.60 6.15 -5.02
CA GLN A 64 -8.52 6.08 -3.87
C GLN A 64 -7.87 5.38 -2.68
N ILE A 65 -7.18 4.26 -2.91
CA ILE A 65 -6.42 3.54 -1.88
C ILE A 65 -5.36 4.47 -1.27
N ALA A 66 -4.63 5.24 -2.08
CA ALA A 66 -3.62 6.19 -1.61
C ALA A 66 -4.18 7.26 -0.66
N LYS A 67 -5.48 7.60 -0.74
CA LYS A 67 -6.14 8.50 0.22
C LYS A 67 -6.28 7.87 1.61
N THR A 68 -6.34 6.55 1.69
CA THR A 68 -6.42 5.81 2.97
C THR A 68 -5.04 5.60 3.61
N VAL A 69 -3.96 5.81 2.86
CA VAL A 69 -2.58 5.70 3.36
C VAL A 69 -2.29 6.91 4.27
N LYS A 70 -2.66 6.76 5.51
CA LYS A 70 -2.46 7.77 6.58
C LYS A 70 -2.09 7.07 7.88
N PRO A 71 -1.28 7.70 8.75
CA PRO A 71 -1.09 7.18 10.10
C PRO A 71 -2.40 7.30 10.89
N ALA A 72 -2.62 6.40 11.83
CA ALA A 72 -3.78 6.46 12.74
C ALA A 72 -3.76 7.73 13.61
N LYS A 73 -2.55 8.20 13.95
CA LYS A 73 -2.30 9.47 14.66
C LYS A 73 -1.13 10.19 13.98
N THR A 74 -1.26 11.49 13.81
CA THR A 74 -0.19 12.34 13.24
C THR A 74 0.91 12.66 14.25
N THR A 75 0.60 12.54 15.55
CA THR A 75 1.55 12.74 16.66
C THR A 75 1.37 11.64 17.69
N VAL A 76 2.47 11.09 18.19
CA VAL A 76 2.50 10.11 19.29
C VAL A 76 3.51 10.54 20.34
N ASN A 77 3.21 10.23 21.60
CA ASN A 77 4.13 10.41 22.72
C ASN A 77 4.72 9.04 23.09
N VAL A 78 6.02 9.00 23.34
CA VAL A 78 6.74 7.80 23.75
C VAL A 78 7.67 8.19 24.91
N ALA A 79 7.66 7.44 26.01
CA ALA A 79 8.61 7.67 27.07
C ALA A 79 10.03 7.25 26.65
N THR A 80 11.04 7.87 27.21
CA THR A 80 12.45 7.51 26.99
C THR A 80 12.66 6.02 27.29
N LYS A 81 13.40 5.31 26.43
CA LYS A 81 13.65 3.85 26.48
C LYS A 81 12.40 2.98 26.30
N LYS A 82 11.23 3.56 26.04
CA LYS A 82 10.00 2.80 25.69
C LYS A 82 9.79 2.74 24.19
N THR A 83 8.92 1.83 23.78
CA THR A 83 8.61 1.57 22.37
C THR A 83 7.13 1.73 22.08
N THR A 84 6.82 2.07 20.85
CA THR A 84 5.47 2.04 20.27
C THR A 84 5.55 1.54 18.83
N VAL A 85 4.42 1.33 18.17
CA VAL A 85 4.37 0.87 16.79
C VAL A 85 3.71 1.96 15.92
N PHE A 86 4.20 2.13 14.70
CA PHE A 86 3.54 2.96 13.70
C PHE A 86 2.19 2.34 13.33
N LYS A 87 1.10 2.92 13.79
CA LYS A 87 -0.26 2.43 13.52
C LYS A 87 -0.83 3.13 12.29
N TRP A 88 -1.40 2.35 11.39
CA TRP A 88 -2.07 2.82 10.19
C TRP A 88 -3.55 3.12 10.44
N ASN A 89 -4.13 3.96 9.60
CA ASN A 89 -5.56 4.20 9.58
C ASN A 89 -6.31 2.88 9.32
N LYS A 90 -7.40 2.64 10.03
CA LYS A 90 -8.21 1.42 9.91
C LYS A 90 -8.81 1.22 8.50
N LYS A 91 -8.95 2.31 7.73
CA LYS A 91 -9.42 2.26 6.34
C LYS A 91 -8.36 1.77 5.34
N LEU A 92 -7.09 1.65 5.75
CA LEU A 92 -6.04 1.12 4.90
C LEU A 92 -6.10 -0.41 4.94
N ASN A 93 -6.47 -1.02 3.82
CA ASN A 93 -6.33 -2.46 3.63
C ASN A 93 -4.87 -2.79 3.28
N MET A 94 -4.21 -3.54 4.16
CA MET A 94 -2.79 -3.92 4.00
C MET A 94 -2.56 -4.88 2.83
N GLU A 95 -3.58 -5.58 2.34
CA GLU A 95 -3.49 -6.42 1.13
C GLU A 95 -3.18 -5.60 -0.14
N ASN A 96 -3.53 -4.30 -0.15
CA ASN A 96 -3.16 -3.38 -1.22
C ASN A 96 -1.72 -2.86 -1.14
N VAL A 97 -1.01 -3.18 -0.05
CA VAL A 97 0.35 -2.71 0.21
C VAL A 97 1.38 -3.75 -0.21
N GLU A 98 2.28 -3.36 -1.10
CA GLU A 98 3.42 -4.20 -1.51
C GLU A 98 4.56 -4.10 -0.51
N LYS A 99 4.91 -2.88 -0.10
CA LYS A 99 6.07 -2.61 0.75
C LYS A 99 5.88 -1.35 1.57
N ILE A 100 6.41 -1.36 2.79
CA ILE A 100 6.54 -0.16 3.63
C ILE A 100 7.99 -0.01 4.07
N THR A 101 8.53 1.19 3.94
CA THR A 101 9.86 1.55 4.41
C THR A 101 9.74 2.69 5.43
N TYR A 102 10.43 2.56 6.56
CA TYR A 102 10.41 3.56 7.64
C TYR A 102 11.76 4.25 7.77
N LYS A 103 11.73 5.58 8.02
CA LYS A 103 12.92 6.40 8.29
C LYS A 103 12.65 7.34 9.45
N SER A 104 13.66 7.56 10.29
CA SER A 104 13.64 8.58 11.35
C SER A 104 14.44 9.80 10.93
N SER A 105 13.91 11.01 11.20
CA SER A 105 14.61 12.27 10.95
C SER A 105 15.69 12.59 11.98
N LYS A 106 15.57 12.04 13.19
CA LYS A 106 16.52 12.24 14.31
C LYS A 106 16.77 10.92 15.04
N LYS A 107 17.69 10.11 14.54
CA LYS A 107 18.02 8.79 15.10
C LYS A 107 18.54 8.83 16.54
N SER A 108 19.07 9.95 16.99
CA SER A 108 19.50 10.17 18.38
C SER A 108 18.33 10.35 19.36
N VAL A 109 17.19 10.86 18.89
CA VAL A 109 15.97 11.09 19.68
C VAL A 109 15.00 9.93 19.54
N VAL A 110 14.75 9.49 18.31
CA VAL A 110 13.82 8.42 18.00
C VAL A 110 14.36 7.52 16.90
N SER A 111 14.30 6.22 17.09
CA SER A 111 14.62 5.24 16.05
C SER A 111 13.35 4.50 15.61
N VAL A 112 13.37 3.96 14.40
CA VAL A 112 12.33 3.10 13.87
C VAL A 112 12.97 1.93 13.12
N ASN A 113 12.44 0.73 13.29
CA ASN A 113 12.91 -0.46 12.58
C ASN A 113 12.05 -0.72 11.32
N LYS A 114 12.44 -1.74 10.55
CA LYS A 114 11.73 -2.17 9.32
C LYS A 114 10.26 -2.54 9.54
N ASN A 115 9.88 -2.93 10.74
CA ASN A 115 8.52 -3.34 11.10
C ASN A 115 7.69 -2.16 11.67
N GLY A 116 8.21 -0.92 11.61
CA GLY A 116 7.52 0.25 12.15
C GLY A 116 7.53 0.35 13.68
N LYS A 117 8.36 -0.45 14.38
CA LYS A 117 8.56 -0.31 15.83
C LYS A 117 9.42 0.91 16.10
N ILE A 118 8.86 1.86 16.84
CA ILE A 118 9.46 3.16 17.19
C ILE A 118 9.98 3.10 18.61
N THR A 119 11.21 3.52 18.82
CA THR A 119 11.84 3.57 20.14
C THR A 119 12.24 4.99 20.47
N GLY A 120 11.78 5.52 21.62
CA GLY A 120 12.25 6.78 22.19
C GLY A 120 13.63 6.60 22.83
N LYS A 121 14.64 7.29 22.34
CA LYS A 121 16.02 7.18 22.84
C LYS A 121 16.39 8.29 23.83
N LYS A 122 16.05 9.52 23.47
CA LYS A 122 16.37 10.72 24.27
C LYS A 122 15.19 11.68 24.21
N LYS A 123 14.93 12.39 25.30
CA LYS A 123 13.92 13.45 25.37
C LYS A 123 14.05 14.42 24.19
N GLY A 124 12.94 14.72 23.54
CA GLY A 124 12.91 15.59 22.37
C GLY A 124 11.83 15.22 21.35
N THR A 125 11.89 15.84 20.20
CA THR A 125 10.93 15.60 19.11
C THR A 125 11.65 15.14 17.84
N GLY A 126 11.19 14.04 17.28
CA GLY A 126 11.60 13.54 15.96
C GLY A 126 10.39 13.29 15.04
N LYS A 127 10.66 13.04 13.77
CA LYS A 127 9.63 12.62 12.80
C LYS A 127 9.98 11.22 12.30
N VAL A 128 8.98 10.36 12.22
CA VAL A 128 9.06 9.08 11.51
C VAL A 128 8.34 9.23 10.20
N THR A 129 9.06 8.94 9.13
CA THR A 129 8.54 8.95 7.76
C THR A 129 8.33 7.51 7.32
N ALA A 130 7.16 7.20 6.79
CA ALA A 130 6.86 5.92 6.17
C ALA A 130 6.58 6.13 4.68
N GLU A 131 7.30 5.42 3.82
CA GLU A 131 7.03 5.32 2.39
C GLU A 131 6.31 4.00 2.13
N VAL A 132 5.09 4.10 1.60
CA VAL A 132 4.23 2.96 1.26
C VAL A 132 4.23 2.80 -0.25
N THR A 133 4.55 1.62 -0.72
CA THR A 133 4.40 1.21 -2.12
C THR A 133 3.17 0.32 -2.22
N LEU A 134 2.20 0.71 -3.04
CA LEU A 134 1.02 -0.09 -3.31
C LEU A 134 1.30 -1.16 -4.37
N LYS A 135 0.42 -2.15 -4.48
CA LYS A 135 0.54 -3.28 -5.43
C LYS A 135 0.65 -2.85 -6.89
N ASP A 136 0.10 -1.69 -7.28
CA ASP A 136 0.23 -1.11 -8.62
C ASP A 136 1.55 -0.33 -8.84
N GLY A 137 2.42 -0.24 -7.83
CA GLY A 137 3.66 0.52 -7.85
C GLY A 137 3.53 1.99 -7.39
N THR A 138 2.31 2.47 -7.11
CA THR A 138 2.09 3.83 -6.57
C THR A 138 2.78 3.99 -5.22
N LYS A 139 3.54 5.07 -5.05
CA LYS A 139 4.22 5.39 -3.80
C LYS A 139 3.53 6.53 -3.07
N LYS A 140 3.38 6.39 -1.76
CA LYS A 140 2.85 7.42 -0.87
C LYS A 140 3.73 7.58 0.35
N THR A 141 4.14 8.80 0.63
CA THR A 141 4.94 9.13 1.82
C THR A 141 4.06 9.80 2.86
N VAL A 142 4.12 9.32 4.09
CA VAL A 142 3.44 9.89 5.25
C VAL A 142 4.42 10.13 6.39
N LYS A 143 4.12 11.13 7.21
CA LYS A 143 4.97 11.55 8.32
C LYS A 143 4.18 11.53 9.62
N MET A 144 4.82 11.08 10.70
CA MET A 144 4.28 11.10 12.05
C MET A 144 5.28 11.78 12.98
N LYS A 145 4.81 12.74 13.77
CA LYS A 145 5.60 13.40 14.80
C LYS A 145 5.67 12.50 16.04
N VAL A 146 6.86 12.29 16.55
CA VAL A 146 7.10 11.52 17.78
C VAL A 146 7.72 12.45 18.82
N LYS A 147 7.02 12.61 19.94
CA LYS A 147 7.51 13.34 21.11
C LYS A 147 8.02 12.34 22.14
N VAL A 148 9.30 12.38 22.47
CA VAL A 148 9.90 11.56 23.51
C VAL A 148 9.96 12.38 24.80
N LYS A 149 9.33 11.86 25.83
CA LYS A 149 9.26 12.47 27.17
C LYS A 149 10.23 11.83 28.15
#